data_a62fa9df29e5e9e6921b9de47775d052
#
_entry.id   a62fa9df29e5e9e6921b9de47775d052
#
_cell.length_a   1.000
_cell.length_b   1.000
_cell.length_c   1.000
_cell.angle_alpha   90.00
_cell.angle_beta   90.00
_cell.angle_gamma   90.00
#
_symmetry.space_group_name_H-M   'P 1'
#
loop_
_entity.id
_entity.type
_entity.pdbx_description
1 polymer ?
#
loop_
_entity_poly.entity_id
_entity_poly.type
_entity_poly.pdbx_seq_one_letter_code
_entity_poly.pdbx_strand_id
1 'polypeptide(L)'
;MTIEKGLEWGEVARVPHDVLVAADEARLAQAVAAHVRSGATHPVAVALLRGDLLTALGGAAGQRVVAPRVGEACRLLPCDAYEVTISRAKHTSTTFAVSSVVIGSAWRPAWWLTSGGFLGPLNVAPDSHPNDGRADALAWSDALAWSTSDLRTLLAIRRRMRRGDHLPHPNLEMSRGAAVRWHSQGSSRRVVVDGRSHGRADAVAVTVRPDAFCLVVAAP
;
A
#
# COMPACT_ATOMS: atom_id res chain seq x y z
N MET A 1 7.36 14.37 -7.10
CA MET A 1 6.52 15.11 -8.10
C MET A 1 5.24 14.30 -8.27
N THR A 2 4.13 14.82 -7.79
CA THR A 2 2.83 14.13 -7.90
C THR A 2 2.49 13.94 -9.38
N ILE A 3 1.97 12.76 -9.74
CA ILE A 3 1.61 12.46 -11.13
C ILE A 3 0.54 13.44 -11.64
N GLU A 4 0.73 13.93 -12.86
CA GLU A 4 -0.23 14.76 -13.57
C GLU A 4 -0.90 13.96 -14.69
N LYS A 5 -2.22 14.15 -14.86
CA LYS A 5 -2.98 13.44 -15.88
C LYS A 5 -2.44 13.75 -17.29
N GLY A 6 -2.07 12.70 -18.02
CA GLY A 6 -1.58 12.80 -19.39
C GLY A 6 -0.04 12.89 -19.49
N LEU A 7 0.69 12.93 -18.38
CA LEU A 7 2.14 12.79 -18.38
C LEU A 7 2.55 11.34 -18.15
N GLU A 8 3.65 10.92 -18.76
CA GLU A 8 4.24 9.62 -18.48
C GLU A 8 4.77 9.56 -17.04
N TRP A 9 4.42 8.52 -16.34
CA TRP A 9 4.92 8.27 -14.99
C TRP A 9 6.34 7.71 -15.02
N GLY A 10 7.24 8.39 -14.33
CA GLY A 10 8.65 8.01 -14.23
C GLY A 10 9.51 8.43 -15.44
N GLU A 11 10.76 8.13 -15.33
CA GLU A 11 11.78 8.50 -16.32
C GLU A 11 12.52 7.27 -16.86
N VAL A 12 12.97 7.34 -18.11
CA VAL A 12 13.86 6.34 -18.71
C VAL A 12 15.28 6.63 -18.22
N ALA A 13 15.92 5.63 -17.65
CA ALA A 13 17.23 5.73 -17.04
C ALA A 13 18.05 4.45 -17.24
N ARG A 14 19.20 4.40 -16.61
CA ARG A 14 19.96 3.17 -16.38
C ARG A 14 19.87 2.76 -14.93
N VAL A 15 19.83 1.47 -14.66
CA VAL A 15 19.82 0.93 -13.29
C VAL A 15 21.01 1.49 -12.52
N PRO A 16 20.79 2.22 -11.41
CA PRO A 16 21.85 2.82 -10.60
C PRO A 16 22.78 1.77 -9.98
N HIS A 17 24.01 2.15 -9.69
CA HIS A 17 24.98 1.26 -9.04
C HIS A 17 24.62 0.93 -7.59
N ASP A 18 23.88 1.81 -6.92
CA ASP A 18 23.43 1.71 -5.54
C ASP A 18 21.99 1.17 -5.40
N VAL A 19 21.45 0.62 -6.50
CA VAL A 19 20.11 0.02 -6.46
C VAL A 19 20.03 -1.06 -5.40
N LEU A 20 19.02 -0.96 -4.53
CA LEU A 20 18.70 -1.99 -3.57
C LEU A 20 17.77 -3.03 -4.20
N VAL A 21 17.90 -4.28 -3.77
CA VAL A 21 17.00 -5.37 -4.19
C VAL A 21 16.16 -5.81 -3.01
N ALA A 22 14.85 -5.59 -3.10
CA ALA A 22 13.89 -5.99 -2.08
C ALA A 22 13.14 -7.26 -2.52
N ALA A 23 13.19 -8.30 -1.69
CA ALA A 23 12.50 -9.56 -1.96
C ALA A 23 10.97 -9.43 -1.94
N ASP A 24 10.47 -8.51 -1.12
CA ASP A 24 9.05 -8.20 -0.91
C ASP A 24 8.86 -6.77 -0.37
N GLU A 25 7.62 -6.33 -0.28
CA GLU A 25 7.26 -4.99 0.17
C GLU A 25 7.66 -4.70 1.62
N ALA A 26 7.66 -5.70 2.48
CA ALA A 26 8.11 -5.50 3.85
C ALA A 26 9.62 -5.23 3.94
N ARG A 27 10.42 -5.79 3.03
CA ARG A 27 11.84 -5.47 2.90
C ARG A 27 12.03 -4.10 2.25
N LEU A 28 11.22 -3.76 1.26
CA LEU A 28 11.20 -2.43 0.66
C LEU A 28 10.87 -1.37 1.72
N ALA A 29 9.82 -1.56 2.53
CA ALA A 29 9.45 -0.63 3.60
C ALA A 29 10.58 -0.45 4.63
N GLN A 30 11.32 -1.50 4.96
CA GLN A 30 12.49 -1.42 5.84
C GLN A 30 13.62 -0.58 5.22
N ALA A 31 13.90 -0.74 3.92
CA ALA A 31 14.90 0.04 3.20
C ALA A 31 14.51 1.52 3.15
N VAL A 32 13.25 1.82 2.79
CA VAL A 32 12.71 3.18 2.79
C VAL A 32 12.78 3.80 4.18
N ALA A 33 12.38 3.08 5.23
CA ALA A 33 12.46 3.56 6.60
C ALA A 33 13.89 3.85 7.06
N ALA A 34 14.86 3.05 6.67
CA ALA A 34 16.27 3.27 6.97
C ALA A 34 16.78 4.52 6.24
N HIS A 35 16.44 4.66 4.96
CA HIS A 35 16.80 5.78 4.12
C HIS A 35 16.24 7.11 4.64
N VAL A 36 14.95 7.16 4.98
CA VAL A 36 14.30 8.35 5.58
C VAL A 36 14.98 8.74 6.90
N ARG A 37 15.27 7.76 7.76
CA ARG A 37 15.95 8.03 9.05
C ARG A 37 17.38 8.49 8.91
N SER A 38 18.08 8.19 7.81
CA SER A 38 19.43 8.70 7.55
C SER A 38 19.45 10.17 7.16
N GLY A 39 18.28 10.79 6.94
CA GLY A 39 18.17 12.19 6.50
C GLY A 39 18.55 12.38 5.03
N ALA A 40 18.58 11.32 4.23
CA ALA A 40 18.88 11.41 2.81
C ALA A 40 17.84 12.27 2.07
N THR A 41 18.30 13.11 1.18
CA THR A 41 17.46 14.08 0.44
C THR A 41 16.94 13.56 -0.89
N HIS A 42 17.50 12.45 -1.37
CA HIS A 42 17.10 11.82 -2.64
C HIS A 42 16.33 10.52 -2.38
N PRO A 43 15.34 10.16 -3.20
CA PRO A 43 14.65 8.90 -3.06
C PRO A 43 15.60 7.71 -3.29
N VAL A 44 15.44 6.64 -2.51
CA VAL A 44 16.21 5.41 -2.71
C VAL A 44 15.69 4.64 -3.93
N ALA A 45 16.59 4.17 -4.80
CA ALA A 45 16.25 3.32 -5.94
C ALA A 45 16.17 1.85 -5.50
N VAL A 46 15.03 1.18 -5.75
CA VAL A 46 14.80 -0.20 -5.31
C VAL A 46 14.18 -1.04 -6.42
N ALA A 47 14.76 -2.21 -6.69
CA ALA A 47 14.17 -3.25 -7.51
C ALA A 47 13.36 -4.20 -6.59
N LEU A 48 12.04 -4.23 -6.76
CA LEU A 48 11.15 -5.11 -6.01
C LEU A 48 10.96 -6.42 -6.77
N LEU A 49 11.10 -7.57 -6.10
CA LEU A 49 11.00 -8.89 -6.75
C LEU A 49 9.58 -9.46 -6.76
N ARG A 50 8.73 -9.07 -5.82
CA ARG A 50 7.31 -9.46 -5.73
C ARG A 50 6.54 -8.50 -4.84
N GLY A 51 5.25 -8.36 -5.08
CA GLY A 51 4.35 -7.55 -4.23
C GLY A 51 3.18 -6.96 -5.00
N ASP A 52 2.28 -6.35 -4.27
CA ASP A 52 1.07 -5.74 -4.81
C ASP A 52 1.36 -4.48 -5.63
N LEU A 53 2.47 -3.77 -5.33
CA LEU A 53 2.96 -2.67 -6.16
C LEU A 53 3.27 -3.11 -7.60
N LEU A 54 3.86 -4.31 -7.78
CA LEU A 54 4.09 -4.83 -9.13
C LEU A 54 2.78 -5.18 -9.85
N THR A 55 1.76 -5.60 -9.10
CA THR A 55 0.42 -5.83 -9.65
C THR A 55 -0.20 -4.50 -10.10
N ALA A 56 -0.01 -3.41 -9.36
CA ALA A 56 -0.44 -2.07 -9.74
C ALA A 56 0.22 -1.57 -11.04
N LEU A 57 1.41 -2.08 -11.37
CA LEU A 57 2.13 -1.81 -12.61
C LEU A 57 1.73 -2.73 -13.78
N GLY A 58 0.69 -3.54 -13.62
CA GLY A 58 0.22 -4.47 -14.66
C GLY A 58 0.82 -5.87 -14.58
N GLY A 59 1.64 -6.17 -13.57
CA GLY A 59 2.11 -7.52 -13.29
C GLY A 59 0.99 -8.44 -12.77
N ALA A 60 1.16 -9.76 -12.93
CA ALA A 60 0.21 -10.70 -12.35
C ALA A 60 0.36 -10.76 -10.81
N ALA A 61 -0.77 -10.87 -10.10
CA ALA A 61 -0.77 -10.98 -8.64
C ALA A 61 0.09 -12.17 -8.18
N GLY A 62 1.03 -11.91 -7.25
CA GLY A 62 1.96 -12.91 -6.75
C GLY A 62 3.10 -13.29 -7.69
N GLN A 63 3.19 -12.70 -8.86
CA GLN A 63 4.29 -12.90 -9.79
C GLN A 63 5.62 -12.46 -9.15
N ARG A 64 6.67 -13.24 -9.40
CA ARG A 64 8.04 -12.87 -9.08
C ARG A 64 8.74 -12.40 -10.35
N VAL A 65 9.39 -11.25 -10.27
CA VAL A 65 10.21 -10.68 -11.35
C VAL A 65 11.70 -10.83 -11.02
N VAL A 66 12.53 -10.70 -12.04
CA VAL A 66 13.99 -10.66 -11.87
C VAL A 66 14.41 -9.20 -11.76
N ALA A 67 15.31 -8.91 -10.83
CA ALA A 67 15.88 -7.56 -10.73
C ALA A 67 16.69 -7.25 -12.00
N PRO A 68 16.52 -6.06 -12.59
CA PRO A 68 17.36 -5.61 -13.70
C PRO A 68 18.81 -5.43 -13.21
N ARG A 69 19.79 -5.63 -14.10
CA ARG A 69 21.20 -5.49 -13.76
C ARG A 69 21.63 -4.04 -13.79
N VAL A 70 22.61 -3.70 -12.94
CA VAL A 70 23.23 -2.37 -12.94
C VAL A 70 23.67 -1.97 -14.35
N GLY A 71 23.32 -0.76 -14.76
CA GLY A 71 23.63 -0.21 -16.08
C GLY A 71 22.67 -0.63 -17.21
N GLU A 72 21.78 -1.61 -17.00
CA GLU A 72 20.71 -1.93 -17.97
C GLU A 72 19.72 -0.77 -18.10
N ALA A 73 19.02 -0.70 -19.24
CA ALA A 73 17.95 0.25 -19.45
C ALA A 73 16.78 -0.07 -18.51
N CYS A 74 16.26 0.93 -17.83
CA CYS A 74 15.16 0.80 -16.90
C CYS A 74 14.23 2.02 -16.94
N ARG A 75 13.10 1.93 -16.25
CA ARG A 75 12.33 3.10 -15.81
C ARG A 75 12.45 3.24 -14.29
N LEU A 76 12.66 4.47 -13.86
CA LEU A 76 12.61 4.86 -12.45
C LEU A 76 11.23 5.46 -12.19
N LEU A 77 10.44 4.78 -11.38
CA LEU A 77 9.09 5.18 -11.04
C LEU A 77 9.07 5.76 -9.63
N PRO A 78 8.92 7.08 -9.45
CA PRO A 78 8.77 7.67 -8.13
C PRO A 78 7.51 7.12 -7.46
N CYS A 79 7.61 6.77 -6.19
CA CYS A 79 6.53 6.20 -5.41
C CYS A 79 6.46 6.84 -4.02
N ASP A 80 5.23 6.94 -3.52
CA ASP A 80 4.95 7.40 -2.18
C ASP A 80 5.16 6.27 -1.16
N ALA A 81 5.55 6.63 0.06
CA ALA A 81 5.50 5.75 1.21
C ALA A 81 4.52 6.30 2.25
N TYR A 82 4.17 5.48 3.21
CA TYR A 82 3.26 5.84 4.28
C TYR A 82 3.95 5.72 5.63
N GLU A 83 3.98 6.81 6.38
CA GLU A 83 4.35 6.77 7.78
C GLU A 83 3.14 6.34 8.61
N VAL A 84 3.23 5.19 9.26
CA VAL A 84 2.14 4.53 9.96
C VAL A 84 2.38 4.62 11.47
N THR A 85 1.57 5.38 12.16
CA THR A 85 1.57 5.47 13.62
C THR A 85 0.50 4.54 14.19
N ILE A 86 0.92 3.58 15.01
CA ILE A 86 0.10 2.54 15.61
C ILE A 86 0.01 2.80 17.10
N SER A 87 -1.20 3.05 17.61
CA SER A 87 -1.46 3.36 19.03
C SER A 87 -2.28 2.26 19.69
N ARG A 88 -1.84 1.83 20.89
CA ARG A 88 -2.54 0.89 21.76
C ARG A 88 -2.38 1.32 23.21
N ALA A 89 -3.49 1.68 23.86
CA ALA A 89 -3.49 2.23 25.20
C ALA A 89 -2.50 3.41 25.33
N LYS A 90 -1.43 3.25 26.13
CA LYS A 90 -0.40 4.29 26.33
C LYS A 90 0.83 4.12 25.41
N HIS A 91 0.85 3.10 24.58
CA HIS A 91 2.00 2.82 23.70
C HIS A 91 1.70 3.28 22.29
N THR A 92 2.66 3.98 21.71
CA THR A 92 2.64 4.40 20.30
C THR A 92 3.94 3.96 19.64
N SER A 93 3.83 3.41 18.45
CA SER A 93 4.98 3.05 17.61
C SER A 93 4.76 3.55 16.20
N THR A 94 5.86 3.85 15.50
CA THR A 94 5.84 4.31 14.12
C THR A 94 6.60 3.33 13.25
N THR A 95 6.03 3.00 12.10
CA THR A 95 6.63 2.18 11.06
C THR A 95 6.34 2.79 9.69
N PHE A 96 6.91 2.22 8.64
CA PHE A 96 6.62 2.60 7.25
C PHE A 96 5.88 1.48 6.54
N ALA A 97 4.99 1.86 5.64
CA ALA A 97 4.37 1.01 4.64
C ALA A 97 4.67 1.55 3.25
N VAL A 98 4.74 0.69 2.26
CA VAL A 98 4.93 1.04 0.84
C VAL A 98 3.77 0.54 -0.03
N SER A 99 3.01 -0.42 0.47
CA SER A 99 1.93 -1.04 -0.27
C SER A 99 0.62 -1.06 0.49
N SER A 100 0.59 -1.62 1.70
CA SER A 100 -0.69 -1.85 2.36
C SER A 100 -0.65 -1.76 3.88
N VAL A 101 -1.77 -1.29 4.46
CA VAL A 101 -2.07 -1.40 5.89
C VAL A 101 -3.45 -2.04 6.05
N VAL A 102 -3.53 -3.16 6.76
CA VAL A 102 -4.78 -3.89 6.97
C VAL A 102 -5.07 -3.99 8.46
N ILE A 103 -6.27 -3.59 8.87
CA ILE A 103 -6.75 -3.68 10.24
C ILE A 103 -7.87 -4.70 10.33
N GLY A 104 -7.73 -5.66 11.23
CA GLY A 104 -8.62 -6.80 11.37
C GLY A 104 -7.99 -8.09 10.84
N SER A 105 -8.80 -9.04 10.39
CA SER A 105 -8.30 -10.26 9.76
C SER A 105 -8.38 -10.16 8.23
N ALA A 106 -7.61 -10.98 7.52
CA ALA A 106 -7.68 -11.06 6.06
C ALA A 106 -9.10 -11.43 5.55
N TRP A 107 -9.90 -12.16 6.35
CA TRP A 107 -11.27 -12.52 6.04
C TRP A 107 -12.30 -11.46 6.46
N ARG A 108 -11.97 -10.65 7.48
CA ARG A 108 -12.83 -9.62 8.05
C ARG A 108 -11.99 -8.37 8.35
N PRO A 109 -11.50 -7.69 7.31
CA PRO A 109 -10.82 -6.42 7.52
C PRO A 109 -11.85 -5.40 8.03
N ALA A 110 -11.48 -4.65 9.06
CA ALA A 110 -12.28 -3.52 9.52
C ALA A 110 -11.96 -2.28 8.69
N TRP A 111 -10.69 -2.18 8.28
CA TRP A 111 -10.17 -1.08 7.50
C TRP A 111 -8.92 -1.54 6.76
N TRP A 112 -8.70 -1.04 5.56
CA TRP A 112 -7.47 -1.25 4.81
C TRP A 112 -7.13 -0.08 3.93
N LEU A 113 -5.86 0.12 3.76
CA LEU A 113 -5.25 1.12 2.89
C LEU A 113 -4.36 0.38 1.89
N THR A 114 -4.36 0.85 0.66
CA THR A 114 -3.46 0.33 -0.38
C THR A 114 -2.82 1.46 -1.17
N SER A 115 -1.57 1.25 -1.57
CA SER A 115 -0.88 2.03 -2.59
C SER A 115 -1.08 1.35 -3.94
N GLY A 116 -1.61 2.04 -4.94
CA GLY A 116 -1.88 1.45 -6.25
C GLY A 116 -3.06 0.47 -6.31
N GLY A 117 -3.90 0.43 -5.27
CA GLY A 117 -5.21 -0.20 -5.29
C GLY A 117 -5.26 -1.70 -5.03
N PHE A 118 -4.17 -2.42 -5.05
CA PHE A 118 -4.18 -3.88 -4.93
C PHE A 118 -3.89 -4.39 -3.52
N LEU A 119 -4.54 -5.51 -3.17
CA LEU A 119 -4.25 -6.33 -1.99
C LEU A 119 -4.34 -7.81 -2.42
N GLY A 120 -3.22 -8.40 -2.77
CA GLY A 120 -3.18 -9.68 -3.46
C GLY A 120 -3.96 -9.63 -4.79
N PRO A 121 -4.91 -10.56 -5.03
CA PRO A 121 -5.69 -10.58 -6.27
C PRO A 121 -6.89 -9.62 -6.25
N LEU A 122 -7.04 -8.79 -5.22
CA LEU A 122 -8.17 -7.89 -5.04
C LEU A 122 -7.76 -6.47 -5.43
N ASN A 123 -8.49 -5.84 -6.33
CA ASN A 123 -8.39 -4.42 -6.61
C ASN A 123 -9.34 -3.69 -5.66
N VAL A 124 -8.84 -3.28 -4.49
CA VAL A 124 -9.64 -2.72 -3.39
C VAL A 124 -9.85 -1.22 -3.51
N ALA A 125 -9.00 -0.51 -4.24
CA ALA A 125 -9.11 0.92 -4.52
C ALA A 125 -8.73 1.21 -5.99
N PRO A 126 -9.66 1.00 -6.95
CA PRO A 126 -9.36 1.04 -8.39
C PRO A 126 -8.76 2.35 -8.90
N ASP A 127 -9.05 3.46 -8.23
CA ASP A 127 -8.57 4.80 -8.60
C ASP A 127 -7.30 5.21 -7.83
N SER A 128 -6.70 4.30 -7.08
CA SER A 128 -5.48 4.56 -6.31
C SER A 128 -4.25 4.49 -7.21
N HIS A 129 -3.29 5.39 -6.96
CA HIS A 129 -2.03 5.43 -7.70
C HIS A 129 -0.84 5.53 -6.72
N PRO A 130 0.28 4.80 -6.96
CA PRO A 130 1.42 4.77 -6.02
C PRO A 130 2.17 6.10 -5.86
N ASN A 131 1.83 7.12 -6.65
CA ASN A 131 2.48 8.45 -6.63
C ASN A 131 1.47 9.57 -6.87
N ASP A 132 0.38 9.61 -6.15
CA ASP A 132 -0.59 10.73 -6.25
C ASP A 132 -0.60 11.63 -5.00
N GLY A 133 0.31 11.38 -4.06
CA GLY A 133 0.41 12.11 -2.79
C GLY A 133 -0.76 11.81 -1.85
N ARG A 134 -1.49 10.72 -2.05
CA ARG A 134 -2.70 10.38 -1.31
C ARG A 134 -2.65 8.96 -0.76
N ALA A 135 -3.36 8.77 0.32
CA ALA A 135 -3.65 7.47 0.90
C ALA A 135 -5.11 7.15 0.65
N ASP A 136 -5.38 6.04 -0.02
CA ASP A 136 -6.72 5.54 -0.27
C ASP A 136 -7.05 4.45 0.74
N ALA A 137 -7.99 4.74 1.62
CA ALA A 137 -8.40 3.81 2.66
C ALA A 137 -9.87 3.45 2.54
N LEU A 138 -10.17 2.18 2.75
CA LEU A 138 -11.50 1.62 2.69
C LEU A 138 -11.87 1.03 4.05
N ALA A 139 -13.03 1.38 4.57
CA ALA A 139 -13.59 0.87 5.82
C ALA A 139 -14.93 0.16 5.56
N TRP A 140 -15.26 -0.80 6.40
CA TRP A 140 -16.64 -1.26 6.50
C TRP A 140 -17.45 -0.26 7.32
N SER A 141 -18.63 0.11 6.83
CA SER A 141 -19.54 0.92 7.64
C SER A 141 -19.97 0.13 8.88
N ASP A 142 -20.07 0.82 10.03
CA ASP A 142 -20.39 0.23 11.32
C ASP A 142 -21.80 -0.39 11.41
N ALA A 143 -22.65 -0.11 10.41
CA ALA A 143 -23.99 -0.65 10.30
C ALA A 143 -24.04 -2.18 10.04
N LEU A 144 -22.90 -2.80 9.75
CA LEU A 144 -22.80 -4.26 9.55
C LEU A 144 -22.65 -4.99 10.89
N ALA A 145 -23.75 -5.19 11.59
CA ALA A 145 -23.84 -6.23 12.61
C ALA A 145 -23.66 -7.59 11.92
N TRP A 146 -22.60 -8.31 12.24
CA TRP A 146 -22.15 -9.55 11.59
C TRP A 146 -23.19 -10.68 11.70
N SER A 147 -24.16 -10.67 10.81
CA SER A 147 -25.16 -11.73 10.62
C SER A 147 -24.72 -12.69 9.49
N THR A 148 -25.45 -13.77 9.28
CA THR A 148 -25.21 -14.70 8.15
C THR A 148 -25.46 -14.04 6.80
N SER A 149 -26.31 -13.00 6.72
CA SER A 149 -26.52 -12.18 5.53
C SER A 149 -25.26 -11.39 5.17
N ASP A 150 -24.49 -10.96 6.16
CA ASP A 150 -23.28 -10.18 5.98
C ASP A 150 -22.14 -11.00 5.37
N LEU A 151 -22.08 -12.29 5.65
CA LEU A 151 -21.11 -13.18 5.01
C LEU A 151 -21.36 -13.29 3.50
N ARG A 152 -22.62 -13.39 3.08
CA ARG A 152 -22.99 -13.40 1.65
C ARG A 152 -22.63 -12.08 0.98
N THR A 153 -22.93 -10.96 1.64
CA THR A 153 -22.57 -9.61 1.19
C THR A 153 -21.05 -9.46 1.08
N LEU A 154 -20.31 -9.90 2.09
CA LEU A 154 -18.85 -9.88 2.07
C LEU A 154 -18.29 -10.67 0.87
N LEU A 155 -18.77 -11.88 0.63
CA LEU A 155 -18.33 -12.71 -0.48
C LEU A 155 -18.70 -12.09 -1.83
N ALA A 156 -19.88 -11.47 -1.96
CA ALA A 156 -20.29 -10.76 -3.17
C ALA A 156 -19.38 -9.56 -3.45
N ILE A 157 -19.10 -8.74 -2.43
CA ILE A 157 -18.19 -7.60 -2.54
C ILE A 157 -16.77 -8.07 -2.92
N ARG A 158 -16.24 -9.11 -2.27
CA ARG A 158 -14.91 -9.66 -2.62
C ARG A 158 -14.82 -10.19 -4.06
N ARG A 159 -15.90 -10.75 -4.59
CA ARG A 159 -15.96 -11.13 -6.02
C ARG A 159 -15.87 -9.91 -6.92
N ARG A 160 -16.58 -8.83 -6.60
CA ARG A 160 -16.54 -7.57 -7.34
C ARG A 160 -15.19 -6.88 -7.21
N MET A 161 -14.53 -6.93 -6.04
CA MET A 161 -13.18 -6.39 -5.82
C MET A 161 -12.14 -6.95 -6.79
N ARG A 162 -12.29 -8.19 -7.27
CA ARG A 162 -11.37 -8.74 -8.28
C ARG A 162 -11.40 -7.98 -9.61
N ARG A 163 -12.49 -7.29 -9.89
CA ARG A 163 -12.72 -6.49 -11.11
C ARG A 163 -12.65 -4.99 -10.87
N GLY A 164 -12.53 -4.57 -9.60
CA GLY A 164 -12.58 -3.16 -9.24
C GLY A 164 -13.97 -2.53 -9.32
N ASP A 165 -15.06 -3.32 -9.44
CA ASP A 165 -16.43 -2.85 -9.64
C ASP A 165 -17.29 -2.88 -8.36
N HIS A 166 -16.66 -2.86 -7.18
CA HIS A 166 -17.31 -2.92 -5.87
C HIS A 166 -17.68 -1.53 -5.29
N LEU A 167 -17.19 -0.46 -5.88
CA LEU A 167 -17.48 0.91 -5.45
C LEU A 167 -18.32 1.65 -6.50
N PRO A 168 -19.25 2.55 -6.07
CA PRO A 168 -19.65 2.78 -4.67
C PRO A 168 -20.49 1.63 -4.09
N HIS A 169 -20.44 1.44 -2.76
CA HIS A 169 -21.24 0.44 -2.06
C HIS A 169 -21.70 0.98 -0.70
N PRO A 170 -22.97 0.80 -0.28
CA PRO A 170 -23.52 1.39 0.95
C PRO A 170 -22.81 0.94 2.23
N ASN A 171 -22.16 -0.22 2.21
CA ASN A 171 -21.45 -0.77 3.36
C ASN A 171 -19.95 -0.51 3.33
N LEU A 172 -19.47 0.29 2.40
CA LEU A 172 -18.06 0.63 2.25
C LEU A 172 -17.88 2.15 2.26
N GLU A 173 -17.03 2.63 3.12
CA GLU A 173 -16.65 4.02 3.22
C GLU A 173 -15.22 4.20 2.72
N MET A 174 -15.04 5.04 1.71
CA MET A 174 -13.71 5.39 1.22
C MET A 174 -13.29 6.73 1.81
N SER A 175 -12.08 6.79 2.31
CA SER A 175 -11.39 8.02 2.69
C SER A 175 -10.11 8.17 1.87
N ARG A 176 -9.85 9.39 1.39
CA ARG A 176 -8.70 9.74 0.56
C ARG A 176 -8.09 11.04 1.02
N GLY A 177 -6.75 11.11 1.11
CA GLY A 177 -6.04 12.33 1.46
C GLY A 177 -4.58 12.13 1.78
N ALA A 178 -3.85 13.23 2.05
CA ALA A 178 -2.44 13.18 2.48
C ALA A 178 -2.28 12.53 3.88
N ALA A 179 -3.37 12.43 4.63
CA ALA A 179 -3.42 11.69 5.90
C ALA A 179 -4.80 11.06 6.08
N VAL A 180 -4.81 9.84 6.57
CA VAL A 180 -6.04 9.09 6.91
C VAL A 180 -5.90 8.45 8.30
N ARG A 181 -7.02 8.17 8.95
CA ARG A 181 -7.03 7.64 10.32
C ARG A 181 -8.09 6.57 10.47
N TRP A 182 -7.78 5.62 11.33
CA TRP A 182 -8.73 4.62 11.82
C TRP A 182 -8.73 4.61 13.35
N HIS A 183 -9.90 4.45 13.93
CA HIS A 183 -10.10 4.28 15.39
C HIS A 183 -10.98 3.06 15.63
N SER A 184 -10.63 2.29 16.66
CA SER A 184 -11.47 1.18 17.10
C SER A 184 -12.72 1.71 17.82
N GLN A 185 -13.88 1.17 17.48
CA GLN A 185 -15.13 1.45 18.18
C GLN A 185 -15.39 0.47 19.36
N GLY A 186 -14.34 -0.08 19.95
CA GLY A 186 -14.48 -1.03 21.03
C GLY A 186 -13.16 -1.72 21.35
N SER A 187 -12.97 -2.94 20.87
CA SER A 187 -11.75 -3.70 21.15
C SER A 187 -10.64 -3.43 20.13
N SER A 188 -9.39 -3.43 20.59
CA SER A 188 -8.22 -3.32 19.72
C SER A 188 -8.24 -4.39 18.62
N ARG A 189 -7.77 -4.04 17.43
CA ARG A 189 -7.75 -4.90 16.24
C ARG A 189 -6.31 -5.22 15.82
N ARG A 190 -6.12 -6.38 15.19
CA ARG A 190 -4.84 -6.75 14.59
C ARG A 190 -4.47 -5.77 13.49
N VAL A 191 -3.20 -5.36 13.45
CA VAL A 191 -2.62 -4.51 12.40
C VAL A 191 -1.59 -5.33 11.62
N VAL A 192 -1.69 -5.26 10.30
CA VAL A 192 -0.74 -5.86 9.35
C VAL A 192 -0.28 -4.74 8.42
N VAL A 193 1.02 -4.56 8.29
CA VAL A 193 1.66 -3.58 7.40
C VAL A 193 2.54 -4.34 6.43
N ASP A 194 2.31 -4.19 5.14
CA ASP A 194 3.02 -4.89 4.06
C ASP A 194 3.18 -6.39 4.33
N GLY A 195 2.07 -7.03 4.73
CA GLY A 195 2.03 -8.46 5.06
C GLY A 195 2.61 -8.86 6.42
N ARG A 196 3.24 -7.95 7.19
CA ARG A 196 3.80 -8.22 8.52
C ARG A 196 2.88 -7.79 9.65
N SER A 197 2.76 -8.62 10.67
CA SER A 197 1.97 -8.31 11.86
C SER A 197 2.69 -7.33 12.78
N HIS A 198 2.00 -6.25 13.14
CA HIS A 198 2.44 -5.24 14.11
C HIS A 198 1.62 -5.28 15.42
N GLY A 199 1.04 -6.44 15.74
CA GLY A 199 0.26 -6.63 16.96
C GLY A 199 -1.18 -6.13 16.81
N ARG A 200 -1.70 -5.50 17.85
CA ARG A 200 -3.08 -4.95 17.89
C ARG A 200 -3.02 -3.45 18.18
N ALA A 201 -3.99 -2.70 17.67
CA ALA A 201 -4.11 -1.26 17.88
C ALA A 201 -5.54 -0.86 18.25
N ASP A 202 -5.65 0.28 18.92
CA ASP A 202 -6.90 1.00 19.17
C ASP A 202 -7.07 2.14 18.16
N ALA A 203 -5.95 2.65 17.63
CA ALA A 203 -5.95 3.63 16.56
C ALA A 203 -4.74 3.45 15.64
N VAL A 204 -4.93 3.81 14.37
CA VAL A 204 -3.87 3.89 13.36
C VAL A 204 -4.01 5.22 12.63
N ALA A 205 -2.91 5.97 12.54
CA ALA A 205 -2.82 7.16 11.71
C ALA A 205 -1.78 6.92 10.60
N VAL A 206 -2.10 7.33 9.39
CA VAL A 206 -1.23 7.19 8.23
C VAL A 206 -1.04 8.55 7.60
N THR A 207 0.21 8.92 7.33
CA THR A 207 0.59 10.15 6.63
C THR A 207 1.41 9.78 5.41
N VAL A 208 1.07 10.34 4.27
CA VAL A 208 1.79 10.14 3.02
C VAL A 208 3.15 10.84 3.08
N ARG A 209 4.17 10.15 2.62
CA ARG A 209 5.51 10.69 2.33
C ARG A 209 5.70 10.64 0.82
N PRO A 210 5.44 11.75 0.11
CA PRO A 210 5.54 11.78 -1.34
C PRO A 210 6.97 11.52 -1.83
N ASP A 211 7.09 10.84 -2.98
CA ASP A 211 8.36 10.56 -3.66
C ASP A 211 9.41 9.90 -2.75
N ALA A 212 9.00 9.06 -1.82
CA ALA A 212 9.88 8.50 -0.81
C ALA A 212 10.91 7.50 -1.35
N PHE A 213 10.62 6.88 -2.48
CA PHE A 213 11.51 5.94 -3.17
C PHE A 213 11.24 5.92 -4.68
N CYS A 214 12.19 5.39 -5.45
CA CYS A 214 12.01 5.09 -6.87
C CYS A 214 11.99 3.58 -7.07
N LEU A 215 10.90 3.06 -7.65
CA LEU A 215 10.84 1.67 -8.08
C LEU A 215 11.55 1.51 -9.42
N VAL A 216 12.52 0.59 -9.47
CA VAL A 216 13.30 0.29 -10.68
C VAL A 216 12.61 -0.88 -11.39
N VAL A 217 12.09 -0.63 -12.59
CA VAL A 217 11.47 -1.66 -13.44
C VAL A 217 12.22 -1.78 -14.76
N ALA A 218 12.25 -2.97 -15.34
CA ALA A 218 12.83 -3.16 -16.66
C ALA A 218 12.15 -2.24 -17.68
N ALA A 219 12.92 -1.67 -18.59
CA ALA A 219 12.33 -1.00 -19.75
C ALA A 219 11.62 -2.03 -20.64
N PRO A 220 10.50 -1.67 -21.28
CA PRO A 220 9.78 -2.53 -22.20
C PRO A 220 10.63 -2.92 -23.42
#